data_dab3258c674db18d43a3f60c5ec22561
#
_entry.id   dab3258c674db18d43a3f60c5ec22561
#
_cell.length_a   1.000
_cell.length_b   1.000
_cell.length_c   1.000
_cell.angle_alpha   90.00
_cell.angle_beta   90.00
_cell.angle_gamma   90.00
#
_symmetry.space_group_name_H-M   'P 1'
#
loop_
_entity.id
_entity.type
_entity.pdbx_description
1 polymer ?
#
loop_
_entity_poly.entity_id
_entity_poly.type
_entity_poly.pdbx_seq_one_letter_code
_entity_poly.pdbx_strand_id
1 'polypeptide(L)'
;MKKINRTIKLVIMLSLVFLIGFSLLGCRHVIKKEQQVVIGTVVGRHFTYYTKRPFDNNNKYVIISYNDKNYKFYNIEYYNKYRINDKVKCTYEKTYFDDNSYEYDVTNIIEKIE
;
A
#
# COMPACT_ATOMS: atom_id res chain seq x y z
N MET A 1 -9.25 38.85 35.61
CA MET A 1 -8.35 38.34 34.57
C MET A 1 -8.03 36.84 34.69
N LYS A 2 -8.09 36.25 35.89
CA LYS A 2 -7.93 34.78 36.02
C LYS A 2 -8.98 33.96 35.28
N LYS A 3 -10.20 34.47 35.09
CA LYS A 3 -11.27 33.79 34.33
C LYS A 3 -10.98 33.71 32.83
N ILE A 4 -10.33 34.71 32.24
CA ILE A 4 -9.99 34.73 30.80
C ILE A 4 -8.92 33.66 30.51
N ASN A 5 -7.93 33.51 31.38
CA ASN A 5 -6.86 32.52 31.22
C ASN A 5 -7.39 31.08 31.32
N ARG A 6 -8.37 30.83 32.18
CA ARG A 6 -9.03 29.50 32.26
C ARG A 6 -9.81 29.16 30.99
N THR A 7 -10.54 30.13 30.43
CA THR A 7 -11.31 29.92 29.22
C THR A 7 -10.39 29.67 28.05
N ILE A 8 -9.29 30.41 27.91
CA ILE A 8 -8.29 30.23 26.87
C ILE A 8 -7.62 28.85 26.99
N LYS A 9 -7.25 28.43 28.19
CA LYS A 9 -6.68 27.11 28.44
C LYS A 9 -7.64 25.97 28.07
N LEU A 10 -8.92 26.10 28.40
CA LEU A 10 -9.95 25.13 28.04
C LEU A 10 -10.12 25.03 26.54
N VAL A 11 -10.15 26.15 25.83
CA VAL A 11 -10.28 26.19 24.37
C VAL A 11 -9.04 25.55 23.71
N ILE A 12 -7.84 25.84 24.22
CA ILE A 12 -6.61 25.24 23.70
C ILE A 12 -6.59 23.73 23.94
N MET A 13 -6.98 23.26 25.13
CA MET A 13 -7.04 21.83 25.43
C MET A 13 -8.09 21.11 24.57
N LEU A 14 -9.26 21.69 24.37
CA LEU A 14 -10.30 21.12 23.49
C LEU A 14 -9.84 21.07 22.04
N SER A 15 -9.14 22.09 21.56
CA SER A 15 -8.58 22.14 20.21
C SER A 15 -7.51 21.06 20.02
N LEU A 16 -6.63 20.85 21.00
CA LEU A 16 -5.60 19.80 20.96
C LEU A 16 -6.21 18.42 20.96
N VAL A 17 -7.19 18.15 21.79
CA VAL A 17 -7.90 16.87 21.83
C VAL A 17 -8.62 16.62 20.51
N PHE A 18 -9.23 17.63 19.92
CA PHE A 18 -9.89 17.53 18.62
C PHE A 18 -8.90 17.22 17.50
N LEU A 19 -7.74 17.88 17.47
CA LEU A 19 -6.70 17.61 16.49
C LEU A 19 -6.12 16.20 16.62
N ILE A 20 -5.87 15.73 17.83
CA ILE A 20 -5.40 14.37 18.08
C ILE A 20 -6.47 13.35 17.68
N GLY A 21 -7.74 13.59 18.03
CA GLY A 21 -8.84 12.74 17.64
C GLY A 21 -9.02 12.68 16.12
N PHE A 22 -8.83 13.80 15.43
CA PHE A 22 -8.95 13.86 13.98
C PHE A 22 -7.81 13.13 13.28
N SER A 23 -6.58 13.22 13.78
CA SER A 23 -5.45 12.49 13.22
C SER A 23 -5.55 10.98 13.47
N LEU A 24 -6.12 10.55 14.59
CA LEU A 24 -6.36 9.14 14.88
C LEU A 24 -7.48 8.54 14.01
N LEU A 25 -8.50 9.32 13.64
CA LEU A 25 -9.60 8.88 12.78
C LEU A 25 -9.25 8.94 11.30
N GLY A 26 -8.34 9.83 10.87
CA GLY A 26 -8.00 10.08 9.48
C GLY A 26 -6.82 9.29 8.93
N CYS A 27 -5.80 9.02 9.72
CA CYS A 27 -4.56 8.40 9.26
C CYS A 27 -3.96 7.50 10.34
N ARG A 28 -3.87 6.21 10.03
CA ARG A 28 -3.06 5.29 10.82
C ARG A 28 -1.58 5.60 10.54
N HIS A 29 -0.79 5.71 11.60
CA HIS A 29 0.64 5.91 11.46
C HIS A 29 1.36 4.57 11.37
N VAL A 30 2.26 4.46 10.41
CA VAL A 30 3.12 3.30 10.27
C VAL A 30 4.17 3.33 11.37
N ILE A 31 4.23 2.26 12.20
CA ILE A 31 5.22 2.12 13.26
C ILE A 31 6.42 1.31 12.78
N LYS A 32 6.18 0.27 12.00
CA LYS A 32 7.21 -0.68 11.60
C LYS A 32 6.84 -1.34 10.28
N LYS A 33 7.85 -1.62 9.47
CA LYS A 33 7.72 -2.43 8.25
C LYS A 33 8.68 -3.59 8.30
N GLU A 34 8.17 -4.78 8.02
CA GLU A 34 8.98 -5.99 7.87
C GLU A 34 8.88 -6.48 6.44
N GLN A 35 10.01 -6.83 5.85
CA GLN A 35 10.08 -7.32 4.47
C GLN A 35 10.67 -8.72 4.45
N GLN A 36 10.12 -9.56 3.57
CA GLN A 36 10.67 -10.88 3.28
C GLN A 36 10.54 -11.17 1.80
N VAL A 37 11.38 -12.05 1.29
CA VAL A 37 11.30 -12.51 -0.09
C VAL A 37 10.43 -13.76 -0.12
N VAL A 38 9.43 -13.75 -0.98
CA VAL A 38 8.50 -14.87 -1.16
C VAL A 38 8.43 -15.24 -2.64
N ILE A 39 7.90 -16.41 -2.93
CA ILE A 39 7.68 -16.88 -4.29
C ILE A 39 6.21 -16.77 -4.63
N GLY A 40 5.90 -15.93 -5.63
CA GLY A 40 4.57 -15.80 -6.19
C GLY A 40 4.48 -16.42 -7.57
N THR A 41 3.27 -16.55 -8.08
CA THR A 41 3.01 -17.08 -9.41
C THR A 41 2.25 -16.04 -10.23
N VAL A 42 2.69 -15.82 -11.47
CA VAL A 42 1.98 -14.95 -12.41
C VAL A 42 0.73 -15.69 -12.87
N VAL A 43 -0.44 -15.20 -12.52
CA VAL A 43 -1.72 -15.82 -12.85
C VAL A 43 -2.50 -15.03 -13.90
N GLY A 44 -2.09 -13.83 -14.22
CA GLY A 44 -2.75 -13.00 -15.21
C GLY A 44 -1.85 -11.94 -15.81
N ARG A 45 -2.14 -11.58 -17.07
CA ARG A 45 -1.52 -10.46 -17.79
C ARG A 45 -2.65 -9.77 -18.55
N HIS A 46 -2.89 -8.53 -18.23
CA HIS A 46 -4.03 -7.79 -18.80
C HIS A 46 -3.61 -6.40 -19.25
N PHE A 47 -4.35 -5.87 -20.18
CA PHE A 47 -4.27 -4.46 -20.52
C PHE A 47 -5.68 -3.91 -20.74
N THR A 48 -5.86 -2.62 -20.46
CA THR A 48 -7.15 -1.95 -20.64
C THR A 48 -7.09 -1.07 -21.87
N TYR A 49 -8.13 -1.16 -22.71
CA TYR A 49 -8.22 -0.38 -23.96
C TYR A 49 -8.61 1.08 -23.71
N TYR A 50 -9.19 1.37 -22.55
CA TYR A 50 -9.74 2.69 -22.25
C TYR A 50 -8.73 3.53 -21.47
N THR A 51 -7.75 4.09 -22.17
CA THR A 51 -6.92 5.14 -21.61
C THR A 51 -7.25 6.44 -22.34
N LYS A 52 -7.59 7.48 -21.58
CA LYS A 52 -7.77 8.82 -22.12
C LYS A 52 -6.47 9.43 -22.64
N ARG A 53 -5.35 8.77 -22.38
CA ARG A 53 -4.00 9.18 -22.78
C ARG A 53 -3.35 8.02 -23.53
N PRO A 54 -3.07 8.18 -24.84
CA PRO A 54 -2.49 7.10 -25.65
C PRO A 54 -1.07 6.70 -25.25
N PHE A 55 -0.41 7.47 -24.37
CA PHE A 55 0.95 7.18 -23.89
C PHE A 55 0.99 6.74 -22.42
N ASP A 56 -0.15 6.41 -21.83
CA ASP A 56 -0.21 6.00 -20.45
C ASP A 56 0.15 4.51 -20.33
N ASN A 57 1.31 4.23 -19.75
CA ASN A 57 1.80 2.87 -19.52
C ASN A 57 1.09 2.15 -18.38
N ASN A 58 0.16 2.82 -17.69
CA ASN A 58 -0.58 2.26 -16.57
C ASN A 58 -1.75 1.37 -17.01
N ASN A 59 -1.95 1.17 -18.33
CA ASN A 59 -3.00 0.30 -18.83
C ASN A 59 -2.60 -1.18 -18.85
N LYS A 60 -1.34 -1.52 -18.65
CA LYS A 60 -0.82 -2.89 -18.67
C LYS A 60 -0.45 -3.32 -17.26
N TYR A 61 -0.93 -4.49 -16.87
CA TYR A 61 -0.62 -5.01 -15.54
C TYR A 61 -0.47 -6.52 -15.55
N VAL A 62 0.28 -7.03 -14.58
CA VAL A 62 0.39 -8.44 -14.26
C VAL A 62 -0.26 -8.71 -12.92
N ILE A 63 -0.80 -9.91 -12.75
CA ILE A 63 -1.40 -10.35 -11.49
C ILE A 63 -0.51 -11.45 -10.91
N ILE A 64 -0.05 -11.23 -9.69
CA ILE A 64 0.75 -12.20 -8.94
C ILE A 64 -0.13 -12.78 -7.84
N SER A 65 -0.20 -14.10 -7.77
CA SER A 65 -0.88 -14.82 -6.71
C SER A 65 0.13 -15.25 -5.64
N TYR A 66 -0.15 -14.92 -4.40
CA TYR A 66 0.60 -15.35 -3.25
C TYR A 66 -0.34 -15.48 -2.05
N ASN A 67 -0.27 -16.63 -1.35
CA ASN A 67 -1.05 -16.88 -0.14
C ASN A 67 -2.57 -16.65 -0.33
N ASP A 68 -3.10 -17.17 -1.43
CA ASP A 68 -4.52 -17.08 -1.84
C ASP A 68 -5.01 -15.64 -2.11
N LYS A 69 -4.11 -14.70 -2.30
CA LYS A 69 -4.42 -13.32 -2.68
C LYS A 69 -3.77 -12.97 -4.00
N ASN A 70 -4.44 -12.12 -4.75
CA ASN A 70 -3.96 -11.62 -6.03
C ASN A 70 -3.54 -10.16 -5.88
N TYR A 71 -2.35 -9.86 -6.41
CA TYR A 71 -1.76 -8.51 -6.38
C TYR A 71 -1.53 -8.03 -7.80
N LYS A 72 -2.02 -6.83 -8.11
CA LYS A 72 -1.87 -6.21 -9.43
C LYS A 72 -0.67 -5.28 -9.46
N PHE A 73 0.16 -5.43 -10.48
CA PHE A 73 1.31 -4.55 -10.72
C PHE A 73 1.14 -3.86 -12.06
N TYR A 74 0.85 -2.57 -12.03
CA TYR A 74 0.74 -1.73 -13.22
C TYR A 74 2.13 -1.29 -13.67
N ASN A 75 2.83 -2.18 -14.36
CA ASN A 75 4.20 -1.94 -14.79
C ASN A 75 4.41 -2.62 -16.15
N ILE A 76 4.76 -1.80 -17.14
CA ILE A 76 4.95 -2.28 -18.51
C ILE A 76 6.14 -3.24 -18.62
N GLU A 77 7.19 -3.03 -17.84
CA GLU A 77 8.36 -3.92 -17.83
C GLU A 77 8.00 -5.30 -17.33
N TYR A 78 7.22 -5.38 -16.26
CA TYR A 78 6.72 -6.65 -15.74
C TYR A 78 5.80 -7.34 -16.76
N TYR A 79 4.92 -6.59 -17.39
CA TYR A 79 4.02 -7.11 -18.42
C TYR A 79 4.79 -7.71 -19.59
N ASN A 80 5.87 -7.09 -20.02
CA ASN A 80 6.69 -7.56 -21.14
C ASN A 80 7.61 -8.72 -20.75
N LYS A 81 8.07 -8.76 -19.50
CA LYS A 81 9.08 -9.70 -19.03
C LYS A 81 8.51 -11.03 -18.54
N TYR A 82 7.37 -10.98 -17.84
CA TYR A 82 6.80 -12.17 -17.19
C TYR A 82 5.62 -12.72 -17.96
N ARG A 83 5.46 -14.04 -17.90
CA ARG A 83 4.38 -14.78 -18.56
C ARG A 83 3.52 -15.50 -17.54
N ILE A 84 2.31 -15.89 -17.93
CA ILE A 84 1.40 -16.66 -17.08
C ILE A 84 2.07 -17.99 -16.70
N ASN A 85 1.93 -18.37 -15.44
CA ASN A 85 2.55 -19.52 -14.79
C ASN A 85 4.03 -19.36 -14.43
N ASP A 86 4.63 -18.22 -14.70
CA ASP A 86 5.98 -17.95 -14.21
C ASP A 86 5.99 -17.83 -12.70
N LYS A 87 7.00 -18.42 -12.08
CA LYS A 87 7.28 -18.23 -10.65
C LYS A 87 8.30 -17.12 -10.49
N VAL A 88 8.00 -16.19 -9.61
CA VAL A 88 8.82 -14.99 -9.42
C VAL A 88 9.09 -14.76 -7.94
N LYS A 89 10.29 -14.25 -7.65
CA LYS A 89 10.61 -13.76 -6.31
C LYS A 89 10.02 -12.37 -6.15
N CYS A 90 9.28 -12.18 -5.09
CA CYS A 90 8.63 -10.92 -4.77
C CYS A 90 9.01 -10.46 -3.38
N THR A 91 8.98 -9.15 -3.16
CA THR A 91 9.09 -8.58 -1.83
C THR A 91 7.71 -8.56 -1.19
N TYR A 92 7.56 -9.23 -0.07
CA TYR A 92 6.34 -9.29 0.73
C TYR A 92 6.55 -8.44 1.96
N GLU A 93 5.73 -7.42 2.13
CA GLU A 93 5.87 -6.43 3.17
C GLU A 93 4.71 -6.51 4.15
N LYS A 94 5.02 -6.59 5.44
CA LYS A 94 4.06 -6.45 6.51
C LYS A 94 4.26 -5.08 7.14
N THR A 95 3.21 -4.28 7.13
CA THR A 95 3.19 -2.94 7.70
C THR A 95 2.39 -2.96 8.99
N TYR A 96 3.00 -2.52 10.08
CA TYR A 96 2.35 -2.39 11.38
C TYR A 96 1.93 -0.93 11.60
N PHE A 97 0.74 -0.76 12.15
CA PHE A 97 0.18 0.56 12.46
C PHE A 97 0.07 0.77 13.97
N ASP A 98 -0.06 2.02 14.35
CA ASP A 98 -0.16 2.43 15.76
C ASP A 98 -1.44 1.99 16.47
N ASP A 99 -2.47 1.57 15.72
CA ASP A 99 -3.71 1.01 16.24
C ASP A 99 -3.67 -0.51 16.46
N ASN A 100 -2.48 -1.11 16.45
CA ASN A 100 -2.23 -2.56 16.54
C ASN A 100 -2.73 -3.37 15.33
N SER A 101 -3.14 -2.71 14.26
CA SER A 101 -3.45 -3.37 13.01
C SER A 101 -2.21 -3.59 12.17
N TYR A 102 -2.32 -4.48 11.18
CA TYR A 102 -1.26 -4.72 10.21
C TYR A 102 -1.86 -5.01 8.85
N GLU A 103 -1.09 -4.73 7.82
CA GLU A 103 -1.44 -5.02 6.44
C GLU A 103 -0.30 -5.73 5.74
N TYR A 104 -0.65 -6.61 4.80
CA TYR A 104 0.31 -7.30 3.95
C TYR A 104 0.18 -6.82 2.52
N ASP A 105 1.30 -6.66 1.84
CA ASP A 105 1.34 -6.32 0.43
C ASP A 105 2.56 -6.91 -0.26
N VAL A 106 2.41 -7.24 -1.53
CA VAL A 106 3.53 -7.57 -2.40
C VAL A 106 3.92 -6.28 -3.11
N THR A 107 5.11 -5.78 -2.83
CA THR A 107 5.51 -4.45 -3.26
C THR A 107 6.25 -4.41 -4.58
N ASN A 108 7.03 -5.44 -4.91
CA ASN A 108 7.70 -5.51 -6.19
C ASN A 108 8.07 -6.95 -6.57
N ILE A 109 8.42 -7.13 -7.83
CA ILE A 109 8.97 -8.38 -8.35
C ILE A 109 10.48 -8.19 -8.50
N ILE A 110 11.25 -9.12 -7.92
CA ILE A 110 12.70 -9.07 -7.94
C ILE A 110 13.24 -9.75 -9.20
N GLU A 111 12.88 -11.00 -9.39
CA GLU A 111 13.35 -11.80 -10.53
C GLU A 111 12.45 -13.01 -10.78
N LYS A 112 12.57 -13.58 -11.97
CA LYS A 112 11.92 -14.84 -12.33
C LYS A 112 12.77 -16.01 -11.81
N ILE A 113 12.10 -17.05 -11.31
CA ILE A 113 12.72 -18.32 -10.94
C ILE A 113 12.65 -19.27 -12.12
N GLU A 114 13.78 -19.77 -12.51
CA GLU A 114 13.86 -20.79 -13.54
C GLU A 114 13.68 -22.20 -12.97
#